data_d6f4687d1b9c19d0a0fb1ee79c2c8764
#
_entry.id   d6f4687d1b9c19d0a0fb1ee79c2c8764
#
_cell.length_a   1.000
_cell.length_b   1.000
_cell.length_c   1.000
_cell.angle_alpha   90.00
_cell.angle_beta   90.00
_cell.angle_gamma   90.00
#
_symmetry.space_group_name_H-M   'P 1'
#
loop_
_entity.id
_entity.type
_entity.pdbx_description
1 polymer ?
#
loop_
_entity_poly.entity_id
_entity_poly.type
_entity_poly.pdbx_seq_one_letter_code
_entity_poly.pdbx_strand_id
1 'polypeptide(L)'
;MKICFIMNNFSFSPTGGAKVVFEYANRLSARGNKVQMLYLNHKAWKKYHLPESFRRWLVSKASRFSPTWYPLDKKVERLCLYDRGMKEKTADTDVFVVTAVTTVNISRKVFKDRKIAYFIQGYENWDVSDEYCQNTYKLGMTNIVISQWLKGIVDKYSKKPSILIKDPIDLNVYKINTPVSERKLHAIGVLYHAMPHKGLKYSIAAIKKLKTQYPDLEVYMFGVPERPKEFPDWIHYTRKATQQQTVEIYNKVSVWLCATIDEGYGLTGLEAMACGDALVSTAYTGALEYAEDGYNALLSPVKGVDALANNVRRVFEDDALREKLIQNAQESVKDFSWAKAVVKLEETLRE
;
A
#
# COMPACT_ATOMS: atom_id res chain seq x y z
N MET A 1 5.48 0.56 -25.32
CA MET A 1 6.74 0.91 -24.64
C MET A 1 7.38 -0.30 -23.99
N LYS A 2 8.69 -0.21 -23.71
CA LYS A 2 9.39 -1.12 -22.80
C LYS A 2 9.66 -0.40 -21.47
N ILE A 3 9.05 -0.85 -20.39
CA ILE A 3 9.06 -0.21 -19.07
C ILE A 3 9.78 -1.14 -18.09
N CYS A 4 10.72 -0.61 -17.32
CA CYS A 4 11.42 -1.38 -16.30
C CYS A 4 11.19 -0.77 -14.91
N PHE A 5 10.39 -1.44 -14.07
CA PHE A 5 10.25 -1.09 -12.66
C PHE A 5 11.46 -1.57 -11.87
N ILE A 6 12.05 -0.68 -11.07
CA ILE A 6 13.21 -0.98 -10.25
C ILE A 6 12.81 -1.07 -8.78
N MET A 7 12.89 -2.29 -8.25
CA MET A 7 12.60 -2.61 -6.85
C MET A 7 13.89 -2.70 -6.03
N ASN A 8 13.83 -2.29 -4.76
CA ASN A 8 15.00 -2.39 -3.87
C ASN A 8 15.42 -3.86 -3.66
N ASN A 9 14.46 -4.72 -3.32
CA ASN A 9 14.69 -6.15 -3.09
C ASN A 9 13.56 -6.99 -3.72
N PHE A 10 13.85 -8.28 -3.93
CA PHE A 10 12.79 -9.25 -4.18
C PHE A 10 11.82 -9.31 -2.99
N SER A 11 10.57 -9.69 -3.25
CA SER A 11 9.50 -9.66 -2.26
C SER A 11 8.91 -11.07 -2.05
N PHE A 12 9.11 -11.64 -0.86
CA PHE A 12 8.55 -12.92 -0.44
C PHE A 12 7.44 -12.76 0.62
N SER A 13 7.13 -11.53 0.99
CA SER A 13 6.06 -11.21 1.94
C SER A 13 5.20 -10.06 1.40
N PRO A 14 3.88 -10.09 1.66
CA PRO A 14 2.97 -9.03 1.22
C PRO A 14 3.36 -7.66 1.78
N THR A 15 3.41 -6.65 0.91
CA THR A 15 3.51 -5.24 1.27
C THR A 15 2.65 -4.41 0.32
N GLY A 16 1.97 -3.36 0.83
CA GLY A 16 1.08 -2.53 0.04
C GLY A 16 1.76 -1.89 -1.16
N GLY A 17 2.90 -1.24 -0.94
CA GLY A 17 3.63 -0.56 -2.02
C GLY A 17 4.13 -1.52 -3.11
N ALA A 18 4.60 -2.73 -2.74
CA ALA A 18 4.99 -3.72 -3.75
C ALA A 18 3.78 -4.25 -4.53
N LYS A 19 2.63 -4.46 -3.86
CA LYS A 19 1.37 -4.87 -4.52
C LYS A 19 0.98 -3.87 -5.61
N VAL A 20 1.01 -2.57 -5.31
CA VAL A 20 0.67 -1.52 -6.27
C VAL A 20 1.60 -1.56 -7.50
N VAL A 21 2.90 -1.73 -7.30
CA VAL A 21 3.86 -1.83 -8.42
C VAL A 21 3.62 -3.08 -9.27
N PHE A 22 3.32 -4.23 -8.65
CA PHE A 22 3.00 -5.46 -9.38
C PHE A 22 1.68 -5.36 -10.16
N GLU A 23 0.67 -4.70 -9.59
CA GLU A 23 -0.58 -4.41 -10.30
C GLU A 23 -0.33 -3.52 -11.53
N TYR A 24 0.43 -2.44 -11.39
CA TYR A 24 0.82 -1.63 -12.55
C TYR A 24 1.55 -2.46 -13.61
N ALA A 25 2.49 -3.31 -13.19
CA ALA A 25 3.24 -4.15 -14.11
C ALA A 25 2.33 -5.09 -14.91
N ASN A 26 1.40 -5.78 -14.24
CA ASN A 26 0.43 -6.66 -14.88
C ASN A 26 -0.48 -5.91 -15.86
N ARG A 27 -1.04 -4.78 -15.41
CA ARG A 27 -2.00 -4.00 -16.21
C ARG A 27 -1.35 -3.32 -17.41
N LEU A 28 -0.13 -2.80 -17.26
CA LEU A 28 0.65 -2.26 -18.38
C LEU A 28 1.04 -3.37 -19.38
N SER A 29 1.40 -4.57 -18.89
CA SER A 29 1.65 -5.74 -19.71
C SER A 29 0.40 -6.15 -20.51
N ALA A 30 -0.76 -6.19 -19.86
CA ALA A 30 -2.05 -6.49 -20.52
C ALA A 30 -2.42 -5.46 -21.60
N ARG A 31 -1.95 -4.20 -21.49
CA ARG A 31 -2.12 -3.14 -22.49
C ARG A 31 -1.10 -3.19 -23.63
N GLY A 32 -0.29 -4.25 -23.70
CA GLY A 32 0.67 -4.47 -24.80
C GLY A 32 2.06 -3.85 -24.58
N ASN A 33 2.34 -3.30 -23.40
CA ASN A 33 3.69 -2.86 -23.06
C ASN A 33 4.59 -4.06 -22.72
N LYS A 34 5.88 -3.97 -23.06
CA LYS A 34 6.90 -4.89 -22.55
C LYS A 34 7.30 -4.42 -21.17
N VAL A 35 7.05 -5.23 -20.14
CA VAL A 35 7.30 -4.83 -18.75
C VAL A 35 8.37 -5.73 -18.13
N GLN A 36 9.30 -5.07 -17.43
CA GLN A 36 10.37 -5.73 -16.68
C GLN A 36 10.30 -5.32 -15.21
N MET A 37 10.59 -6.27 -14.32
CA MET A 37 10.82 -6.03 -12.90
C MET A 37 12.30 -6.28 -12.61
N LEU A 38 13.04 -5.23 -12.28
CA LEU A 38 14.46 -5.32 -11.94
C LEU A 38 14.66 -5.19 -10.43
N TYR A 39 15.19 -6.23 -9.80
CA TYR A 39 15.50 -6.25 -8.37
C TYR A 39 16.99 -5.90 -8.16
N LEU A 40 17.27 -4.81 -7.42
CA LEU A 40 18.64 -4.39 -7.12
C LEU A 40 19.33 -5.33 -6.15
N ASN A 41 18.65 -5.71 -5.06
CA ASN A 41 19.10 -6.71 -4.07
C ASN A 41 20.49 -6.46 -3.48
N HIS A 42 20.97 -5.21 -3.50
CA HIS A 42 22.36 -4.92 -3.14
C HIS A 42 22.68 -5.21 -1.67
N LYS A 43 21.66 -5.17 -0.79
CA LYS A 43 21.76 -5.55 0.65
C LYS A 43 21.23 -6.97 0.94
N ALA A 44 20.59 -7.64 -0.03
CA ALA A 44 19.96 -8.93 0.18
C ALA A 44 20.98 -9.96 0.66
N TRP A 45 20.65 -10.65 1.75
CA TRP A 45 21.42 -11.74 2.36
C TRP A 45 22.88 -11.42 2.78
N LYS A 46 23.27 -10.14 2.83
CA LYS A 46 24.62 -9.74 3.32
C LYS A 46 24.87 -10.21 4.76
N LYS A 47 23.84 -10.30 5.59
CA LYS A 47 23.95 -10.74 7.00
C LYS A 47 24.45 -12.19 7.15
N TYR A 48 24.40 -13.02 6.10
CA TYR A 48 24.85 -14.41 6.16
C TYR A 48 26.32 -14.60 5.82
N HIS A 49 27.06 -13.52 5.55
CA HIS A 49 28.53 -13.52 5.28
C HIS A 49 28.96 -14.49 4.18
N LEU A 50 28.08 -14.76 3.20
CA LEU A 50 28.39 -15.63 2.07
C LEU A 50 29.46 -14.98 1.15
N PRO A 51 30.31 -15.79 0.45
CA PRO A 51 31.16 -15.28 -0.60
C PRO A 51 30.33 -14.48 -1.61
N GLU A 52 30.84 -13.30 -2.00
CA GLU A 52 30.02 -12.32 -2.75
C GLU A 52 29.54 -12.87 -4.11
N SER A 53 30.36 -13.65 -4.82
CA SER A 53 29.97 -14.30 -6.09
C SER A 53 28.82 -15.30 -5.89
N PHE A 54 28.91 -16.11 -4.84
CA PHE A 54 27.87 -17.09 -4.50
C PHE A 54 26.58 -16.41 -4.03
N ARG A 55 26.70 -15.39 -3.18
CA ARG A 55 25.55 -14.57 -2.76
C ARG A 55 24.82 -13.96 -3.96
N ARG A 56 25.57 -13.33 -4.91
CA ARG A 56 24.98 -12.73 -6.11
C ARG A 56 24.27 -13.75 -6.97
N TRP A 57 24.85 -14.94 -7.12
CA TRP A 57 24.23 -16.03 -7.86
C TRP A 57 22.93 -16.49 -7.21
N LEU A 58 22.91 -16.72 -5.88
CA LEU A 58 21.70 -17.08 -5.14
C LEU A 58 20.62 -16.03 -5.26
N VAL A 59 20.97 -14.76 -5.08
CA VAL A 59 20.05 -13.62 -5.17
C VAL A 59 19.45 -13.50 -6.57
N SER A 60 20.26 -13.69 -7.62
CA SER A 60 19.77 -13.71 -9.01
C SER A 60 18.74 -14.84 -9.22
N LYS A 61 19.01 -16.03 -8.71
CA LYS A 61 18.05 -17.15 -8.80
C LYS A 61 16.75 -16.85 -8.04
N ALA A 62 16.84 -16.36 -6.78
CA ALA A 62 15.69 -16.02 -5.97
C ALA A 62 14.79 -14.95 -6.61
N SER A 63 15.38 -13.95 -7.27
CA SER A 63 14.65 -12.88 -7.94
C SER A 63 13.70 -13.36 -9.03
N ARG A 64 14.04 -14.48 -9.70
CA ARG A 64 13.19 -15.08 -10.76
C ARG A 64 11.88 -15.64 -10.23
N PHE A 65 11.81 -15.98 -8.94
CA PHE A 65 10.61 -16.48 -8.28
C PHE A 65 9.83 -15.40 -7.54
N SER A 66 10.32 -14.16 -7.52
CA SER A 66 9.66 -13.05 -6.83
C SER A 66 8.64 -12.35 -7.75
N PRO A 67 7.48 -11.96 -7.21
CA PRO A 67 6.96 -12.28 -5.88
C PRO A 67 6.41 -13.70 -5.78
N THR A 68 6.40 -14.30 -4.58
CA THR A 68 5.79 -15.62 -4.35
C THR A 68 4.34 -15.53 -3.86
N TRP A 69 3.93 -14.38 -3.39
CA TRP A 69 2.62 -14.11 -2.76
C TRP A 69 1.64 -13.36 -3.66
N TYR A 70 2.11 -12.89 -4.82
CA TYR A 70 1.31 -12.11 -5.76
C TYR A 70 1.41 -12.72 -7.17
N PRO A 71 0.28 -12.87 -7.91
CA PRO A 71 0.28 -13.47 -9.25
C PRO A 71 0.81 -12.47 -10.31
N LEU A 72 2.12 -12.33 -10.39
CA LEU A 72 2.75 -11.53 -11.44
C LEU A 72 2.68 -12.25 -12.78
N ASP A 73 2.17 -11.56 -13.81
CA ASP A 73 2.00 -12.10 -15.18
C ASP A 73 3.32 -12.70 -15.70
N LYS A 74 3.21 -13.84 -16.39
CA LYS A 74 4.36 -14.53 -16.98
C LYS A 74 5.05 -13.70 -18.08
N LYS A 75 4.35 -12.76 -18.70
CA LYS A 75 4.90 -11.82 -19.69
C LYS A 75 5.77 -10.74 -19.05
N VAL A 76 5.64 -10.50 -17.75
CA VAL A 76 6.50 -9.57 -17.02
C VAL A 76 7.84 -10.24 -16.74
N GLU A 77 8.89 -9.76 -17.39
CA GLU A 77 10.25 -10.31 -17.24
C GLU A 77 10.83 -9.94 -15.87
N ARG A 78 11.37 -10.93 -15.16
CA ARG A 78 12.02 -10.74 -13.86
C ARG A 78 13.53 -10.74 -14.02
N LEU A 79 14.17 -9.65 -13.62
CA LEU A 79 15.61 -9.43 -13.71
C LEU A 79 16.21 -9.14 -12.33
N CYS A 80 17.48 -9.46 -12.17
CA CYS A 80 18.28 -9.04 -11.03
C CYS A 80 19.47 -8.20 -11.53
N LEU A 81 19.90 -7.23 -10.72
CA LEU A 81 21.09 -6.42 -11.01
C LEU A 81 22.34 -7.29 -11.31
N TYR A 82 22.40 -8.48 -10.73
CA TYR A 82 23.52 -9.41 -10.86
C TYR A 82 23.36 -10.45 -11.98
N ASP A 83 22.29 -10.37 -12.78
CA ASP A 83 22.11 -11.28 -13.90
C ASP A 83 23.15 -11.02 -14.99
N ARG A 84 23.71 -12.11 -15.51
CA ARG A 84 24.52 -12.03 -16.72
C ARG A 84 23.68 -11.52 -17.88
N GLY A 85 24.16 -10.52 -18.60
CA GLY A 85 23.42 -9.92 -19.71
C GLY A 85 22.30 -8.96 -19.27
N MET A 86 22.28 -8.50 -18.02
CA MET A 86 21.26 -7.55 -17.54
C MET A 86 21.26 -6.24 -18.35
N LYS A 87 22.45 -5.73 -18.68
CA LYS A 87 22.60 -4.51 -19.48
C LYS A 87 22.03 -4.68 -20.88
N GLU A 88 22.33 -5.79 -21.53
CA GLU A 88 21.83 -6.13 -22.87
C GLU A 88 20.29 -6.27 -22.86
N LYS A 89 19.73 -6.94 -21.85
CA LYS A 89 18.28 -7.10 -21.68
C LYS A 89 17.55 -5.80 -21.43
N THR A 90 18.23 -4.81 -20.88
CA THR A 90 17.65 -3.48 -20.58
C THR A 90 18.10 -2.40 -21.59
N ALA A 91 18.86 -2.76 -22.61
CA ALA A 91 19.44 -1.81 -23.56
C ALA A 91 18.36 -1.01 -24.34
N ASP A 92 17.26 -1.65 -24.70
CA ASP A 92 16.12 -1.08 -25.43
C ASP A 92 14.96 -0.64 -24.51
N THR A 93 15.19 -0.49 -23.20
CA THR A 93 14.17 0.00 -22.25
C THR A 93 13.91 1.48 -22.51
N ASP A 94 12.65 1.86 -22.72
CA ASP A 94 12.27 3.25 -22.97
C ASP A 94 12.33 4.09 -21.67
N VAL A 95 11.87 3.53 -20.56
CA VAL A 95 11.84 4.23 -19.27
C VAL A 95 12.06 3.27 -18.10
N PHE A 96 12.87 3.72 -17.13
CA PHE A 96 13.09 3.06 -15.86
C PHE A 96 12.25 3.76 -14.78
N VAL A 97 11.52 3.00 -13.98
CA VAL A 97 10.68 3.52 -12.90
C VAL A 97 11.24 3.07 -11.57
N VAL A 98 11.93 3.96 -10.86
CA VAL A 98 12.40 3.68 -9.49
C VAL A 98 11.25 3.78 -8.50
N THR A 99 11.17 2.86 -7.56
CA THR A 99 10.01 2.70 -6.68
C THR A 99 10.33 2.84 -5.18
N ALA A 100 11.55 3.20 -4.84
CA ALA A 100 11.98 3.45 -3.46
C ALA A 100 13.16 4.43 -3.45
N VAL A 101 13.27 5.24 -2.40
CA VAL A 101 14.34 6.24 -2.23
C VAL A 101 15.74 5.64 -2.34
N THR A 102 15.94 4.45 -1.80
CA THR A 102 17.22 3.72 -1.82
C THR A 102 17.61 3.21 -3.21
N THR A 103 16.67 3.15 -4.16
CA THR A 103 16.93 2.69 -5.54
C THR A 103 17.40 3.81 -6.46
N VAL A 104 17.13 5.08 -6.11
CA VAL A 104 17.36 6.25 -6.97
C VAL A 104 18.82 6.40 -7.40
N ASN A 105 19.74 6.55 -6.44
CA ASN A 105 21.14 6.83 -6.75
C ASN A 105 21.85 5.65 -7.45
N ILE A 106 21.48 4.40 -7.07
CA ILE A 106 22.03 3.20 -7.74
C ILE A 106 21.56 3.17 -9.19
N SER A 107 20.26 3.40 -9.42
CA SER A 107 19.69 3.37 -10.77
C SER A 107 20.28 4.44 -11.67
N ARG A 108 20.46 5.65 -11.17
CA ARG A 108 21.12 6.74 -11.92
C ARG A 108 22.57 6.43 -12.29
N LYS A 109 23.28 5.71 -11.41
CA LYS A 109 24.66 5.27 -11.69
C LYS A 109 24.70 4.15 -12.75
N VAL A 110 23.77 3.18 -12.65
CA VAL A 110 23.73 2.01 -13.54
C VAL A 110 23.17 2.36 -14.91
N PHE A 111 22.13 3.20 -14.95
CA PHE A 111 21.40 3.60 -16.15
C PHE A 111 21.62 5.09 -16.47
N LYS A 112 22.91 5.49 -16.47
CA LYS A 112 23.30 6.84 -16.83
C LYS A 112 22.75 7.21 -18.21
N ASP A 113 22.30 8.45 -18.35
CA ASP A 113 21.76 9.02 -19.61
C ASP A 113 20.49 8.32 -20.12
N ARG A 114 19.82 7.52 -19.28
CA ARG A 114 18.53 6.90 -19.60
C ARG A 114 17.38 7.66 -18.91
N LYS A 115 16.19 7.59 -19.50
CA LYS A 115 14.96 8.16 -18.91
C LYS A 115 14.61 7.39 -17.63
N ILE A 116 14.53 8.12 -16.51
CA ILE A 116 14.16 7.57 -15.21
C ILE A 116 13.00 8.40 -14.65
N ALA A 117 11.90 7.73 -14.30
CA ALA A 117 10.82 8.28 -13.50
C ALA A 117 10.93 7.78 -12.06
N TYR A 118 10.45 8.55 -11.08
CA TYR A 118 10.44 8.16 -9.68
C TYR A 118 8.99 8.06 -9.18
N PHE A 119 8.54 6.85 -8.91
CA PHE A 119 7.23 6.54 -8.34
C PHE A 119 7.33 6.52 -6.81
N ILE A 120 6.86 7.60 -6.17
CA ILE A 120 7.03 7.92 -4.76
C ILE A 120 5.76 7.52 -4.01
N GLN A 121 5.85 6.47 -3.19
CA GLN A 121 4.73 5.89 -2.47
C GLN A 121 4.66 6.31 -0.99
N GLY A 122 5.63 7.06 -0.50
CA GLY A 122 5.71 7.56 0.87
C GLY A 122 6.90 8.50 1.06
N TYR A 123 6.93 9.19 2.17
CA TYR A 123 8.10 9.93 2.60
C TYR A 123 9.05 8.98 3.34
N GLU A 124 9.95 8.34 2.58
CA GLU A 124 10.71 7.16 3.00
C GLU A 124 11.95 7.53 3.84
N ASN A 125 11.77 8.29 4.91
CA ASN A 125 12.86 8.74 5.80
C ASN A 125 13.21 7.73 6.93
N TRP A 126 12.57 6.57 6.99
CA TRP A 126 12.87 5.53 7.98
C TRP A 126 14.19 4.78 7.75
N ASP A 127 14.69 4.75 6.50
CA ASP A 127 15.96 4.09 6.11
C ASP A 127 17.07 5.09 5.77
N VAL A 128 16.74 6.39 5.60
CA VAL A 128 17.65 7.45 5.17
C VAL A 128 17.27 8.76 5.84
N SER A 129 18.13 9.79 5.79
CA SER A 129 17.82 11.11 6.33
C SER A 129 16.82 11.88 5.46
N ASP A 130 16.11 12.85 6.06
CA ASP A 130 15.23 13.76 5.34
C ASP A 130 15.95 14.48 4.20
N GLU A 131 17.17 14.95 4.46
CA GLU A 131 18.00 15.59 3.45
C GLU A 131 18.29 14.67 2.26
N TYR A 132 18.55 13.38 2.52
CA TYR A 132 18.75 12.41 1.44
C TYR A 132 17.49 12.24 0.60
N CYS A 133 16.30 12.10 1.23
CA CYS A 133 15.02 12.03 0.53
C CYS A 133 14.82 13.27 -0.37
N GLN A 134 14.94 14.46 0.22
CA GLN A 134 14.74 15.75 -0.45
C GLN A 134 15.71 15.92 -1.64
N ASN A 135 16.96 15.49 -1.48
CA ASN A 135 17.95 15.54 -2.56
C ASN A 135 17.61 14.61 -3.72
N THR A 136 16.92 13.48 -3.49
CA THR A 136 16.47 12.60 -4.59
C THR A 136 15.39 13.25 -5.46
N TYR A 137 14.54 14.12 -4.90
CA TYR A 137 13.48 14.83 -5.64
C TYR A 137 14.03 15.90 -6.58
N LYS A 138 15.21 16.47 -6.27
CA LYS A 138 15.87 17.54 -7.06
C LYS A 138 16.55 17.04 -8.35
N LEU A 139 16.62 15.72 -8.56
CA LEU A 139 17.50 15.11 -9.57
C LEU A 139 16.99 15.25 -11.03
N GLY A 140 15.84 15.90 -11.23
CA GLY A 140 15.30 16.17 -12.56
C GLY A 140 14.59 15.01 -13.23
N MET A 141 14.27 13.95 -12.46
CA MET A 141 13.41 12.85 -12.90
C MET A 141 11.94 13.31 -12.94
N THR A 142 11.11 12.59 -13.69
CA THR A 142 9.65 12.73 -13.58
C THR A 142 9.21 12.14 -12.24
N ASN A 143 8.90 13.00 -11.26
CA ASN A 143 8.41 12.59 -9.95
C ASN A 143 6.90 12.31 -10.03
N ILE A 144 6.49 11.09 -9.67
CA ILE A 144 5.10 10.63 -9.62
C ILE A 144 4.78 10.35 -8.16
N VAL A 145 3.73 10.93 -7.62
CA VAL A 145 3.33 10.84 -6.21
C VAL A 145 1.90 10.28 -6.08
N ILE A 146 1.62 9.58 -4.99
CA ILE A 146 0.33 8.91 -4.79
C ILE A 146 -0.67 9.74 -3.97
N SER A 147 -0.25 10.86 -3.39
CA SER A 147 -1.11 11.71 -2.54
C SER A 147 -0.80 13.18 -2.68
N GLN A 148 -1.78 14.04 -2.39
CA GLN A 148 -1.60 15.50 -2.35
C GLN A 148 -0.59 15.92 -1.29
N TRP A 149 -0.57 15.21 -0.15
CA TRP A 149 0.42 15.45 0.89
C TRP A 149 1.85 15.24 0.37
N LEU A 150 2.11 14.11 -0.30
CA LEU A 150 3.41 13.85 -0.93
C LEU A 150 3.73 14.86 -2.01
N LYS A 151 2.73 15.26 -2.81
CA LYS A 151 2.88 16.32 -3.81
C LYS A 151 3.37 17.60 -3.18
N GLY A 152 2.74 18.03 -2.08
CA GLY A 152 3.13 19.22 -1.33
C GLY A 152 4.57 19.17 -0.77
N ILE A 153 5.08 17.98 -0.43
CA ILE A 153 6.47 17.79 0.00
C ILE A 153 7.42 17.80 -1.20
N VAL A 154 7.15 16.95 -2.20
CA VAL A 154 8.05 16.73 -3.35
C VAL A 154 8.21 18.00 -4.17
N ASP A 155 7.14 18.75 -4.41
CA ASP A 155 7.15 19.98 -5.23
C ASP A 155 7.99 21.12 -4.61
N LYS A 156 8.22 21.11 -3.29
CA LYS A 156 9.15 22.06 -2.65
C LYS A 156 10.60 21.90 -3.11
N TYR A 157 10.96 20.71 -3.56
CA TYR A 157 12.34 20.36 -3.92
C TYR A 157 12.49 19.99 -5.39
N SER A 158 11.43 19.57 -6.05
CA SER A 158 11.44 19.13 -7.44
C SER A 158 11.66 20.29 -8.41
N LYS A 159 12.43 20.07 -9.48
CA LYS A 159 12.64 21.03 -10.57
C LYS A 159 11.39 21.27 -11.41
N LYS A 160 10.49 20.29 -11.46
CA LYS A 160 9.20 20.33 -12.16
C LYS A 160 8.11 19.88 -11.22
N PRO A 161 6.87 20.33 -11.35
CA PRO A 161 5.76 19.81 -10.56
C PRO A 161 5.66 18.30 -10.66
N SER A 162 5.47 17.63 -9.53
CA SER A 162 5.24 16.20 -9.51
C SER A 162 3.83 15.86 -10.05
N ILE A 163 3.69 14.68 -10.60
CA ILE A 163 2.43 14.20 -11.18
C ILE A 163 1.72 13.36 -10.13
N LEU A 164 0.51 13.76 -9.76
CA LEU A 164 -0.32 13.02 -8.82
C LEU A 164 -1.06 11.89 -9.55
N ILE A 165 -0.83 10.67 -9.10
CA ILE A 165 -1.60 9.48 -9.49
C ILE A 165 -1.99 8.76 -8.21
N LYS A 166 -3.21 8.99 -7.72
CA LYS A 166 -3.72 8.36 -6.49
C LYS A 166 -3.73 6.84 -6.62
N ASP A 167 -3.43 6.14 -5.52
CA ASP A 167 -3.48 4.68 -5.50
C ASP A 167 -4.89 4.18 -5.77
N PRO A 168 -5.06 3.31 -6.77
CA PRO A 168 -6.36 2.81 -7.16
C PRO A 168 -6.73 1.51 -6.44
N ILE A 169 -8.02 1.19 -6.48
CA ILE A 169 -8.58 -0.06 -5.95
C ILE A 169 -9.22 -0.89 -7.07
N ASP A 170 -9.24 -2.22 -6.91
CA ASP A 170 -9.94 -3.12 -7.82
C ASP A 170 -11.35 -3.45 -7.28
N LEU A 171 -12.35 -2.75 -7.79
CA LEU A 171 -13.75 -2.94 -7.41
C LEU A 171 -14.37 -4.28 -7.88
N ASN A 172 -13.69 -5.04 -8.72
CA ASN A 172 -14.09 -6.42 -9.01
C ASN A 172 -13.70 -7.39 -7.89
N VAL A 173 -12.66 -7.03 -7.14
CA VAL A 173 -12.14 -7.78 -6.00
C VAL A 173 -12.74 -7.28 -4.68
N TYR A 174 -12.57 -5.99 -4.41
CA TYR A 174 -13.08 -5.35 -3.20
C TYR A 174 -14.47 -4.81 -3.45
N LYS A 175 -15.47 -5.53 -3.00
CA LYS A 175 -16.89 -5.22 -3.16
C LYS A 175 -17.73 -5.84 -2.06
N ILE A 176 -18.96 -5.42 -1.95
CA ILE A 176 -19.95 -6.01 -1.05
C ILE A 176 -20.34 -7.40 -1.58
N ASN A 177 -19.93 -8.44 -0.89
CA ASN A 177 -20.31 -9.83 -1.15
C ASN A 177 -21.37 -10.32 -0.15
N THR A 178 -21.32 -9.81 1.10
CA THR A 178 -22.32 -10.04 2.14
C THR A 178 -23.10 -8.74 2.35
N PRO A 179 -24.41 -8.73 2.22
CA PRO A 179 -25.24 -7.56 2.51
C PRO A 179 -24.89 -6.96 3.89
N VAL A 180 -24.78 -5.63 3.96
CA VAL A 180 -24.40 -4.97 5.21
C VAL A 180 -25.37 -5.29 6.36
N SER A 181 -26.67 -5.44 6.04
CA SER A 181 -27.72 -5.80 7.00
C SER A 181 -27.60 -7.21 7.59
N GLU A 182 -26.85 -8.10 6.93
CA GLU A 182 -26.61 -9.47 7.39
C GLU A 182 -25.36 -9.61 8.23
N ARG A 183 -24.55 -8.54 8.34
CA ARG A 183 -23.30 -8.56 9.10
C ARG A 183 -23.56 -8.36 10.59
N LYS A 184 -22.65 -8.91 11.39
CA LYS A 184 -22.68 -8.67 12.83
C LYS A 184 -22.43 -7.18 13.12
N LEU A 185 -23.38 -6.52 13.78
CA LEU A 185 -23.31 -5.09 14.07
C LEU A 185 -22.07 -4.74 14.89
N HIS A 186 -21.84 -5.44 16.01
CA HIS A 186 -20.68 -5.25 16.87
C HIS A 186 -19.49 -6.08 16.39
N ALA A 187 -19.03 -5.83 15.15
CA ALA A 187 -17.85 -6.44 14.56
C ALA A 187 -16.90 -5.38 13.99
N ILE A 188 -15.65 -5.39 14.44
CA ILE A 188 -14.60 -4.44 14.04
C ILE A 188 -13.50 -5.17 13.28
N GLY A 189 -13.10 -4.64 12.12
CA GLY A 189 -11.92 -5.04 11.40
C GLY A 189 -10.72 -4.13 11.69
N VAL A 190 -9.51 -4.69 11.81
CA VAL A 190 -8.27 -3.96 12.09
C VAL A 190 -7.08 -4.61 11.39
N LEU A 191 -6.20 -3.79 10.82
CA LEU A 191 -4.88 -4.26 10.36
C LEU A 191 -3.95 -4.47 11.58
N TYR A 192 -3.44 -5.68 11.76
CA TYR A 192 -2.37 -5.95 12.72
C TYR A 192 -1.01 -5.70 12.08
N HIS A 193 -0.32 -4.64 12.53
CA HIS A 193 0.99 -4.27 12.01
C HIS A 193 1.95 -3.87 13.13
N ALA A 194 3.20 -4.37 13.08
CA ALA A 194 4.18 -4.16 14.14
C ALA A 194 4.80 -2.76 14.16
N MET A 195 4.75 -2.02 13.04
CA MET A 195 5.37 -0.70 12.94
C MET A 195 4.60 0.33 13.78
N PRO A 196 5.28 1.11 14.64
CA PRO A 196 4.62 2.04 15.57
C PRO A 196 3.73 3.10 14.89
N HIS A 197 4.10 3.57 13.69
CA HIS A 197 3.33 4.56 12.94
C HIS A 197 1.98 4.03 12.45
N LYS A 198 1.78 2.71 12.38
CA LYS A 198 0.48 2.09 12.08
C LYS A 198 -0.51 2.14 13.24
N GLY A 199 -0.11 2.61 14.40
CA GLY A 199 -0.99 2.97 15.50
C GLY A 199 -1.76 1.84 16.17
N LEU A 200 -1.39 0.56 15.97
CA LEU A 200 -2.11 -0.60 16.49
C LEU A 200 -2.45 -0.47 17.99
N LYS A 201 -1.54 0.07 18.80
CA LYS A 201 -1.77 0.27 20.24
C LYS A 201 -2.99 1.15 20.55
N TYR A 202 -3.28 2.12 19.69
CA TYR A 202 -4.44 3.01 19.85
C TYR A 202 -5.73 2.31 19.42
N SER A 203 -5.70 1.49 18.34
CA SER A 203 -6.82 0.61 17.98
C SER A 203 -7.16 -0.35 19.12
N ILE A 204 -6.17 -1.04 19.69
CA ILE A 204 -6.38 -1.98 20.81
C ILE A 204 -6.92 -1.26 22.04
N ALA A 205 -6.43 -0.05 22.35
CA ALA A 205 -6.95 0.72 23.48
C ALA A 205 -8.42 1.14 23.28
N ALA A 206 -8.80 1.58 22.09
CA ALA A 206 -10.18 1.90 21.75
C ALA A 206 -11.09 0.66 21.82
N ILE A 207 -10.65 -0.47 21.25
CA ILE A 207 -11.36 -1.75 21.27
C ILE A 207 -11.58 -2.24 22.70
N LYS A 208 -10.61 -2.15 23.59
CA LYS A 208 -10.77 -2.54 25.00
C LYS A 208 -11.86 -1.73 25.71
N LYS A 209 -11.97 -0.42 25.43
CA LYS A 209 -13.04 0.43 25.96
C LYS A 209 -14.41 0.01 25.40
N LEU A 210 -14.48 -0.30 24.12
CA LEU A 210 -15.73 -0.74 23.47
C LEU A 210 -16.17 -2.12 23.98
N LYS A 211 -15.23 -3.03 24.23
CA LYS A 211 -15.53 -4.40 24.74
C LYS A 211 -16.23 -4.38 26.10
N THR A 212 -15.95 -3.39 26.96
CA THR A 212 -16.66 -3.23 28.23
C THR A 212 -18.11 -2.78 28.06
N GLN A 213 -18.43 -2.08 26.96
CA GLN A 213 -19.77 -1.58 26.64
C GLN A 213 -20.58 -2.58 25.80
N TYR A 214 -19.89 -3.33 24.93
CA TYR A 214 -20.47 -4.32 24.00
C TYR A 214 -19.84 -5.70 24.27
N PRO A 215 -20.41 -6.48 25.21
CA PRO A 215 -19.87 -7.81 25.57
C PRO A 215 -19.82 -8.80 24.41
N ASP A 216 -20.70 -8.62 23.39
CA ASP A 216 -20.76 -9.41 22.17
C ASP A 216 -19.82 -8.93 21.06
N LEU A 217 -19.02 -7.87 21.30
CA LEU A 217 -18.07 -7.35 20.32
C LEU A 217 -17.08 -8.43 19.86
N GLU A 218 -16.93 -8.57 18.56
CA GLU A 218 -15.90 -9.39 17.91
C GLU A 218 -14.94 -8.52 17.09
N VAL A 219 -13.69 -8.93 17.05
CA VAL A 219 -12.64 -8.21 16.31
C VAL A 219 -11.98 -9.16 15.34
N TYR A 220 -11.91 -8.75 14.09
CA TYR A 220 -11.27 -9.49 13.01
C TYR A 220 -10.01 -8.77 12.57
N MET A 221 -8.87 -9.43 12.70
CA MET A 221 -7.58 -8.86 12.35
C MET A 221 -6.87 -9.71 11.31
N PHE A 222 -6.10 -9.06 10.45
CA PHE A 222 -5.11 -9.75 9.64
C PHE A 222 -3.77 -9.02 9.69
N GLY A 223 -2.70 -9.76 9.45
CA GLY A 223 -1.35 -9.21 9.48
C GLY A 223 -0.28 -10.23 9.14
N VAL A 224 0.99 -9.80 9.14
CA VAL A 224 2.15 -10.65 8.85
C VAL A 224 2.75 -11.28 10.12
N PRO A 225 2.85 -10.58 11.27
CA PRO A 225 3.41 -11.13 12.50
C PRO A 225 2.61 -12.34 13.00
N GLU A 226 3.16 -13.05 13.97
CA GLU A 226 2.44 -14.11 14.68
C GLU A 226 1.33 -13.52 15.55
N ARG A 227 0.26 -14.32 15.77
CA ARG A 227 -0.80 -13.94 16.70
C ARG A 227 -0.22 -13.82 18.10
N PRO A 228 -0.38 -12.66 18.79
CA PRO A 228 0.01 -12.53 20.19
C PRO A 228 -0.72 -13.56 21.06
N LYS A 229 0.01 -14.19 21.98
CA LYS A 229 -0.54 -15.20 22.89
C LYS A 229 -1.61 -14.61 23.85
N GLU A 230 -1.46 -13.31 24.16
CA GLU A 230 -2.37 -12.55 25.02
C GLU A 230 -3.68 -12.14 24.35
N PHE A 231 -3.87 -12.40 23.06
CA PHE A 231 -5.14 -12.09 22.40
C PHE A 231 -6.24 -13.03 22.89
N PRO A 232 -7.35 -12.49 23.42
CA PRO A 232 -8.50 -13.28 23.85
C PRO A 232 -9.24 -13.90 22.64
N ASP A 233 -10.14 -14.85 22.90
CA ASP A 233 -10.84 -15.61 21.84
C ASP A 233 -11.76 -14.76 20.95
N TRP A 234 -12.28 -13.63 21.44
CA TRP A 234 -13.07 -12.69 20.66
C TRP A 234 -12.25 -11.85 19.66
N ILE A 235 -10.91 -12.01 19.63
CA ILE A 235 -10.03 -11.47 18.58
C ILE A 235 -9.65 -12.60 17.63
N HIS A 236 -10.25 -12.60 16.46
CA HIS A 236 -9.97 -13.53 15.38
C HIS A 236 -8.80 -12.98 14.54
N TYR A 237 -7.74 -13.75 14.43
CA TYR A 237 -6.53 -13.30 13.71
C TYR A 237 -6.17 -14.22 12.55
N THR A 238 -6.06 -13.63 11.35
CA THR A 238 -5.61 -14.32 10.14
C THR A 238 -4.19 -13.87 9.78
N ARG A 239 -3.23 -14.77 9.98
CA ARG A 239 -1.83 -14.50 9.64
C ARG A 239 -1.60 -14.63 8.14
N LYS A 240 -0.91 -13.62 7.54
CA LYS A 240 -0.58 -13.59 6.10
C LYS A 240 -1.80 -13.86 5.22
N ALA A 241 -2.91 -13.22 5.56
CA ALA A 241 -4.15 -13.35 4.83
C ALA A 241 -3.93 -13.19 3.31
N THR A 242 -4.52 -14.07 2.54
CA THR A 242 -4.61 -13.91 1.08
C THR A 242 -5.55 -12.76 0.75
N GLN A 243 -5.53 -12.27 -0.49
CA GLN A 243 -6.46 -11.23 -0.95
C GLN A 243 -7.92 -11.65 -0.73
N GLN A 244 -8.27 -12.91 -1.03
CA GLN A 244 -9.60 -13.43 -0.79
C GLN A 244 -9.97 -13.40 0.70
N GLN A 245 -9.09 -13.85 1.58
CA GLN A 245 -9.31 -13.81 3.02
C GLN A 245 -9.44 -12.37 3.56
N THR A 246 -8.71 -11.39 3.01
CA THR A 246 -8.91 -9.99 3.39
C THR A 246 -10.29 -9.48 2.98
N VAL A 247 -10.76 -9.81 1.78
CA VAL A 247 -12.11 -9.49 1.31
C VAL A 247 -13.19 -10.14 2.20
N GLU A 248 -12.99 -11.39 2.59
CA GLU A 248 -13.89 -12.09 3.52
C GLU A 248 -13.95 -11.42 4.89
N ILE A 249 -12.81 -10.92 5.41
CA ILE A 249 -12.76 -10.18 6.67
C ILE A 249 -13.50 -8.85 6.55
N TYR A 250 -13.25 -8.06 5.50
CA TYR A 250 -14.02 -6.82 5.27
C TYR A 250 -15.52 -7.09 5.16
N ASN A 251 -15.95 -8.19 4.54
CA ASN A 251 -17.37 -8.54 4.41
C ASN A 251 -18.01 -9.15 5.67
N LYS A 252 -17.25 -9.35 6.76
CA LYS A 252 -17.76 -9.83 8.06
C LYS A 252 -18.00 -8.71 9.06
N VAL A 253 -17.32 -7.58 8.88
CA VAL A 253 -17.35 -6.50 9.88
C VAL A 253 -18.28 -5.38 9.46
N SER A 254 -18.75 -4.61 10.44
CA SER A 254 -19.56 -3.41 10.23
C SER A 254 -18.70 -2.14 10.22
N VAL A 255 -17.57 -2.18 10.93
CA VAL A 255 -16.64 -1.06 11.08
C VAL A 255 -15.24 -1.50 10.75
N TRP A 256 -14.55 -0.73 9.91
CA TRP A 256 -13.10 -0.80 9.77
C TRP A 256 -12.44 0.28 10.63
N LEU A 257 -11.63 -0.12 11.62
CA LEU A 257 -10.95 0.78 12.54
C LEU A 257 -9.50 0.95 12.16
N CYS A 258 -9.11 2.19 11.83
CA CYS A 258 -7.75 2.56 11.46
C CYS A 258 -7.21 3.65 12.39
N ALA A 259 -6.18 3.35 13.19
CA ALA A 259 -5.57 4.31 14.11
C ALA A 259 -4.17 4.74 13.68
N THR A 260 -3.88 4.71 12.38
CA THR A 260 -2.58 5.09 11.80
C THR A 260 -2.17 6.50 12.22
N ILE A 261 -0.88 6.67 12.51
CA ILE A 261 -0.29 7.97 12.89
C ILE A 261 0.16 8.70 11.63
N ASP A 262 0.84 7.97 10.76
CA ASP A 262 1.40 8.52 9.52
C ASP A 262 1.54 7.42 8.47
N GLU A 263 1.09 7.70 7.27
CA GLU A 263 1.19 6.81 6.11
C GLU A 263 0.91 7.58 4.82
N GLY A 264 1.58 7.18 3.73
CA GLY A 264 1.43 7.84 2.43
C GLY A 264 0.04 7.76 1.82
N TYR A 265 -0.71 6.65 2.08
CA TYR A 265 -2.06 6.46 1.53
C TYR A 265 -3.00 5.67 2.45
N GLY A 266 -2.70 4.41 2.76
CA GLY A 266 -3.53 3.58 3.64
C GLY A 266 -4.61 2.79 2.91
N LEU A 267 -4.21 1.95 1.98
CA LEU A 267 -5.11 1.15 1.13
C LEU A 267 -6.18 0.35 1.89
N THR A 268 -5.88 -0.11 3.12
CA THR A 268 -6.83 -0.92 3.89
C THR A 268 -8.12 -0.18 4.25
N GLY A 269 -8.05 1.14 4.45
CA GLY A 269 -9.26 1.96 4.65
C GLY A 269 -10.11 2.05 3.39
N LEU A 270 -9.46 2.28 2.23
CA LEU A 270 -10.14 2.35 0.94
C LEU A 270 -10.73 0.98 0.53
N GLU A 271 -9.99 -0.11 0.78
CA GLU A 271 -10.45 -1.49 0.54
C GLU A 271 -11.69 -1.82 1.39
N ALA A 272 -11.69 -1.43 2.66
CA ALA A 272 -12.81 -1.59 3.58
C ALA A 272 -14.04 -0.79 3.13
N MET A 273 -13.87 0.48 2.75
CA MET A 273 -14.95 1.30 2.19
C MET A 273 -15.58 0.64 0.96
N ALA A 274 -14.78 0.08 0.05
CA ALA A 274 -15.27 -0.62 -1.13
C ALA A 274 -16.04 -1.91 -0.79
N CYS A 275 -15.69 -2.56 0.31
CA CYS A 275 -16.40 -3.73 0.82
C CYS A 275 -17.65 -3.39 1.64
N GLY A 276 -17.95 -2.10 1.87
CA GLY A 276 -19.15 -1.64 2.59
C GLY A 276 -18.97 -1.53 4.09
N ASP A 277 -17.75 -1.39 4.58
CA ASP A 277 -17.50 -1.09 5.99
C ASP A 277 -17.66 0.41 6.26
N ALA A 278 -18.22 0.78 7.41
CA ALA A 278 -18.13 2.14 7.90
C ALA A 278 -16.68 2.40 8.36
N LEU A 279 -15.99 3.31 7.70
CA LEU A 279 -14.61 3.66 8.06
C LEU A 279 -14.57 4.58 9.28
N VAL A 280 -13.94 4.14 10.36
CA VAL A 280 -13.54 4.96 11.50
C VAL A 280 -12.03 5.04 11.54
N SER A 281 -11.48 6.24 11.31
CA SER A 281 -10.04 6.42 11.17
C SER A 281 -9.51 7.60 11.96
N THR A 282 -8.21 7.62 12.20
CA THR A 282 -7.51 8.87 12.50
C THR A 282 -7.36 9.69 11.22
N ALA A 283 -7.33 11.03 11.36
CA ALA A 283 -7.10 11.97 10.25
C ALA A 283 -5.61 12.05 9.90
N TYR A 284 -4.98 10.89 9.61
CA TYR A 284 -3.62 10.89 9.08
C TYR A 284 -3.60 11.29 7.60
N THR A 285 -2.46 11.75 7.14
CA THR A 285 -2.31 12.39 5.83
C THR A 285 -2.84 11.55 4.66
N GLY A 286 -2.54 10.25 4.65
CA GLY A 286 -3.00 9.35 3.59
C GLY A 286 -4.50 9.08 3.60
N ALA A 287 -5.16 9.06 4.78
CA ALA A 287 -6.61 8.86 4.87
C ALA A 287 -7.37 10.01 4.21
N LEU A 288 -6.87 11.23 4.33
CA LEU A 288 -7.49 12.45 3.76
C LEU A 288 -7.52 12.46 2.21
N GLU A 289 -6.89 11.49 1.57
CA GLU A 289 -6.98 11.33 0.11
C GLU A 289 -8.31 10.73 -0.36
N TYR A 290 -9.03 10.00 0.54
CA TYR A 290 -10.27 9.30 0.21
C TYR A 290 -11.35 9.40 1.29
N ALA A 291 -11.00 9.80 2.53
CA ALA A 291 -11.92 9.89 3.66
C ALA A 291 -12.20 11.36 4.01
N GLU A 292 -13.50 11.69 4.12
CA GLU A 292 -14.02 13.00 4.54
C GLU A 292 -14.90 12.80 5.77
N ASP A 293 -14.57 13.54 6.85
CA ASP A 293 -15.25 13.40 8.14
C ASP A 293 -16.75 13.76 8.07
N GLY A 294 -17.59 12.88 8.60
CA GLY A 294 -19.06 13.04 8.61
C GLY A 294 -19.73 12.84 7.25
N TYR A 295 -18.95 12.66 6.17
CA TYR A 295 -19.47 12.37 4.83
C TYR A 295 -19.40 10.88 4.49
N ASN A 296 -18.18 10.31 4.35
CA ASN A 296 -17.95 8.92 3.97
C ASN A 296 -17.09 8.13 4.99
N ALA A 297 -16.69 8.78 6.07
CA ALA A 297 -15.94 8.21 7.19
C ALA A 297 -16.19 9.03 8.46
N LEU A 298 -15.81 8.51 9.64
CA LEU A 298 -15.64 9.29 10.85
C LEU A 298 -14.15 9.39 11.19
N LEU A 299 -13.65 10.61 11.27
CA LEU A 299 -12.25 10.88 11.52
C LEU A 299 -12.03 11.35 12.97
N SER A 300 -10.89 10.99 13.51
CA SER A 300 -10.44 11.35 14.86
C SER A 300 -9.05 11.97 14.81
N PRO A 301 -8.66 12.80 15.78
CA PRO A 301 -7.25 13.20 15.91
C PRO A 301 -6.32 12.00 15.99
N VAL A 302 -5.13 12.11 15.41
CA VAL A 302 -4.07 11.11 15.54
C VAL A 302 -3.78 10.83 17.01
N LYS A 303 -3.70 9.53 17.37
CA LYS A 303 -3.56 9.05 18.77
C LYS A 303 -4.80 9.25 19.67
N GLY A 304 -5.92 9.73 19.13
CA GLY A 304 -7.15 10.03 19.86
C GLY A 304 -7.97 8.80 20.19
N VAL A 305 -7.57 8.01 21.21
CA VAL A 305 -8.24 6.75 21.59
C VAL A 305 -9.73 6.94 21.92
N ASP A 306 -10.05 7.97 22.71
CA ASP A 306 -11.44 8.23 23.12
C ASP A 306 -12.31 8.67 21.94
N ALA A 307 -11.77 9.49 21.05
CA ALA A 307 -12.47 9.92 19.84
C ALA A 307 -12.72 8.73 18.89
N LEU A 308 -11.73 7.83 18.71
CA LEU A 308 -11.88 6.60 17.94
C LEU A 308 -12.99 5.71 18.53
N ALA A 309 -12.95 5.44 19.84
CA ALA A 309 -13.97 4.63 20.51
C ALA A 309 -15.36 5.26 20.39
N ASN A 310 -15.48 6.58 20.60
CA ASN A 310 -16.73 7.31 20.46
C ASN A 310 -17.28 7.26 19.02
N ASN A 311 -16.43 7.38 18.01
CA ASN A 311 -16.85 7.28 16.61
C ASN A 311 -17.34 5.87 16.25
N VAL A 312 -16.69 4.81 16.74
CA VAL A 312 -17.20 3.44 16.58
C VAL A 312 -18.55 3.27 17.26
N ARG A 313 -18.71 3.78 18.51
CA ARG A 313 -19.98 3.75 19.24
C ARG A 313 -21.09 4.43 18.44
N ARG A 314 -20.85 5.62 17.88
CA ARG A 314 -21.82 6.33 17.02
C ARG A 314 -22.26 5.48 15.83
N VAL A 315 -21.34 4.77 15.17
CA VAL A 315 -21.67 3.87 14.06
C VAL A 315 -22.51 2.68 14.53
N PHE A 316 -22.28 2.15 15.74
CA PHE A 316 -23.05 1.05 16.29
C PHE A 316 -24.47 1.47 16.72
N GLU A 317 -24.63 2.67 17.27
CA GLU A 317 -25.86 3.16 17.86
C GLU A 317 -26.75 3.95 16.89
N ASP A 318 -26.26 4.39 15.75
CA ASP A 318 -26.96 5.20 14.75
C ASP A 318 -26.96 4.52 13.37
N ASP A 319 -28.01 3.78 13.07
CA ASP A 319 -28.16 3.06 11.81
C ASP A 319 -28.21 4.01 10.61
N ALA A 320 -28.86 5.16 10.74
CA ALA A 320 -28.99 6.15 9.66
C ALA A 320 -27.60 6.76 9.32
N LEU A 321 -26.82 7.08 10.35
CA LEU A 321 -25.44 7.55 10.17
C LEU A 321 -24.59 6.48 9.48
N ARG A 322 -24.66 5.22 9.95
CA ARG A 322 -23.90 4.11 9.39
C ARG A 322 -24.23 3.90 7.92
N GLU A 323 -25.50 3.82 7.56
CA GLU A 323 -25.94 3.66 6.17
C GLU A 323 -25.48 4.81 5.28
N LYS A 324 -25.63 6.06 5.75
CA LYS A 324 -25.15 7.26 5.04
C LYS A 324 -23.65 7.19 4.75
N LEU A 325 -22.85 6.87 5.77
CA LEU A 325 -21.38 6.76 5.60
C LEU A 325 -21.02 5.70 4.57
N ILE A 326 -21.65 4.52 4.62
CA ILE A 326 -21.40 3.42 3.69
C ILE A 326 -21.82 3.79 2.27
N GLN A 327 -22.99 4.39 2.06
CA GLN A 327 -23.48 4.82 0.75
C GLN A 327 -22.53 5.84 0.12
N ASN A 328 -22.12 6.85 0.87
CA ASN A 328 -21.18 7.86 0.41
C ASN A 328 -19.79 7.28 0.14
N ALA A 329 -19.34 6.32 0.95
CA ALA A 329 -18.08 5.60 0.73
C ALA A 329 -18.12 4.80 -0.58
N GLN A 330 -19.23 4.07 -0.84
CA GLN A 330 -19.42 3.32 -2.08
C GLN A 330 -19.40 4.21 -3.33
N GLU A 331 -19.91 5.43 -3.23
CA GLU A 331 -19.82 6.40 -4.34
C GLU A 331 -18.40 6.92 -4.50
N SER A 332 -17.78 7.32 -3.39
CA SER A 332 -16.40 7.88 -3.39
C SER A 332 -15.37 6.92 -3.97
N VAL A 333 -15.46 5.62 -3.68
CA VAL A 333 -14.45 4.64 -4.15
C VAL A 333 -14.44 4.44 -5.65
N LYS A 334 -15.50 4.81 -6.37
CA LYS A 334 -15.56 4.73 -7.85
C LYS A 334 -14.53 5.64 -8.54
N ASP A 335 -14.06 6.67 -7.86
CA ASP A 335 -13.04 7.59 -8.40
C ASP A 335 -11.62 7.01 -8.36
N PHE A 336 -11.40 5.95 -7.59
CA PHE A 336 -10.10 5.30 -7.42
C PHE A 336 -9.96 4.11 -8.37
N SER A 337 -10.07 4.37 -9.67
CA SER A 337 -10.11 3.34 -10.73
C SER A 337 -8.71 3.00 -11.24
N TRP A 338 -8.38 1.70 -11.28
CA TRP A 338 -7.20 1.18 -11.96
C TRP A 338 -7.14 1.59 -13.43
N ALA A 339 -8.27 1.63 -14.13
CA ALA A 339 -8.31 2.01 -15.54
C ALA A 339 -7.78 3.43 -15.75
N LYS A 340 -8.24 4.39 -14.93
CA LYS A 340 -7.77 5.80 -14.97
C LYS A 340 -6.29 5.90 -14.57
N ALA A 341 -5.88 5.23 -13.49
CA ALA A 341 -4.52 5.32 -12.97
C ALA A 341 -3.47 4.75 -13.92
N VAL A 342 -3.75 3.60 -14.55
CA VAL A 342 -2.83 2.96 -15.50
C VAL A 342 -2.67 3.80 -16.78
N VAL A 343 -3.76 4.36 -17.30
CA VAL A 343 -3.70 5.27 -18.47
C VAL A 343 -2.83 6.48 -18.15
N LYS A 344 -3.10 7.14 -17.03
CA LYS A 344 -2.33 8.30 -16.58
C LYS A 344 -0.85 7.99 -16.37
N LEU A 345 -0.53 6.84 -15.76
CA LEU A 345 0.85 6.41 -15.61
C LEU A 345 1.51 6.17 -16.97
N GLU A 346 0.84 5.46 -17.87
CA GLU A 346 1.37 5.16 -19.21
C GLU A 346 1.66 6.45 -20.00
N GLU A 347 0.75 7.41 -20.00
CA GLU A 347 0.92 8.73 -20.63
C GLU A 347 2.11 9.48 -20.01
N THR A 348 2.15 9.56 -18.68
CA THR A 348 3.27 10.18 -17.95
C THR A 348 4.63 9.57 -18.29
N LEU A 349 4.69 8.25 -18.48
CA LEU A 349 5.93 7.57 -18.82
C LEU A 349 6.32 7.75 -20.31
N ARG A 350 5.39 8.14 -21.20
CA ARG A 350 5.67 8.47 -22.60
C ARG A 350 6.30 9.86 -22.78
N GLU A 351 5.82 10.85 -22.02
CA GLU A 351 6.38 12.22 -21.95
C GLU A 351 7.84 12.24 -21.48
#